data_011cb7a1558360e908e2d0ab97b12363
#
_entry.id   011cb7a1558360e908e2d0ab97b12363
#
_cell.length_a   1.000
_cell.length_b   1.000
_cell.length_c   1.000
_cell.angle_alpha   90.00
_cell.angle_beta   90.00
_cell.angle_gamma   90.00
#
_symmetry.space_group_name_H-M   'P 1'
#
loop_
_entity.id
_entity.type
_entity.pdbx_description
1 polymer ?
#
loop_
_entity_poly.entity_id
_entity_poly.type
_entity_poly.pdbx_seq_one_letter_code
_entity_poly.pdbx_strand_id
1 'polypeptide(L)'
;SESIICPMFARWVQSYRDLPILINQWCSVVRWEERPRAFLRTLEFLWQEGHTVHATLEEAEERARLMLEVYRDFVESELAIPVIPGQKTESEKFAGALRTYTIEAMMGGKHWALQSATSHNLGDHFGKVFEITFLDREGKRRYAFNTSWGLSHRTIGAMVMVHGDDRGLKLPPRVAPIQVVIVPIWRKDEERRQVEEAVDRVRAMLRRTVRVHADLRDDKTPGWKFNDWDLKGVPIRLEIGPRDVANDQVTMVRRDVLGQRQTVPVANVVDAVQQELASIQESLFRAARAMLERHTEDVSEYERLKERVAAHAGFNRAFWCGSAECEARVKAETKATIRCIPFDQPPEMEPCLVCGAPGRYQVIWARAY
;
A
#
# COMPACT_ATOMS: atom_id res chain seq x y z
N SER A 1 -1.06 8.72 19.59
CA SER A 1 0.32 9.17 19.85
C SER A 1 0.41 10.67 20.05
N GLU A 2 -0.48 11.47 19.44
CA GLU A 2 -0.47 12.94 19.53
C GLU A 2 -0.53 13.41 20.99
N SER A 3 -1.38 12.80 21.84
CA SER A 3 -1.52 13.15 23.24
C SER A 3 -0.28 12.87 24.11
N ILE A 4 0.66 12.07 23.60
CA ILE A 4 1.94 11.79 24.27
C ILE A 4 3.03 12.70 23.70
N ILE A 5 3.06 12.88 22.38
CA ILE A 5 4.13 13.60 21.69
C ILE A 5 3.95 15.12 21.81
N CYS A 6 2.72 15.63 21.71
CA CYS A 6 2.48 17.08 21.79
C CYS A 6 2.95 17.72 23.11
N PRO A 7 2.76 17.13 24.31
CA PRO A 7 3.35 17.64 25.53
C PRO A 7 4.89 17.70 25.51
N MET A 8 5.56 16.81 24.75
CA MET A 8 7.00 16.87 24.58
C MET A 8 7.41 18.01 23.66
N PHE A 9 6.66 18.25 22.59
CA PHE A 9 6.87 19.41 21.73
C PHE A 9 6.75 20.72 22.51
N ALA A 10 5.78 20.83 23.42
CA ALA A 10 5.63 22.02 24.29
C ALA A 10 6.87 22.29 25.17
N ARG A 11 7.61 21.23 25.51
CA ARG A 11 8.86 21.36 26.29
C ARG A 11 10.07 21.70 25.38
N TRP A 12 10.09 21.18 24.16
CA TRP A 12 11.24 21.31 23.26
C TRP A 12 11.22 22.61 22.47
N VAL A 13 10.04 23.13 22.15
CA VAL A 13 9.86 24.34 21.34
C VAL A 13 9.82 25.57 22.22
N GLN A 14 10.78 26.48 22.06
CA GLN A 14 10.84 27.73 22.82
C GLN A 14 10.91 28.93 21.88
N SER A 15 11.58 28.81 20.75
CA SER A 15 11.79 29.89 19.79
C SER A 15 11.64 29.40 18.33
N TYR A 16 11.51 30.36 17.40
CA TYR A 16 11.45 30.03 15.97
C TYR A 16 12.68 29.26 15.46
N ARG A 17 13.82 29.30 16.20
CA ARG A 17 15.04 28.58 15.85
C ARG A 17 14.94 27.08 16.11
N ASP A 18 14.01 26.65 16.93
CA ASP A 18 13.77 25.24 17.23
C ASP A 18 12.89 24.57 16.15
N LEU A 19 12.31 25.38 15.25
CA LEU A 19 11.38 24.93 14.22
C LEU A 19 12.05 24.85 12.83
N PRO A 20 11.67 23.86 11.98
CA PRO A 20 10.70 22.81 12.27
C PRO A 20 11.32 21.67 13.09
N ILE A 21 10.50 21.01 13.93
CA ILE A 21 10.86 19.72 14.51
C ILE A 21 10.21 18.61 13.66
N LEU A 22 11.00 17.67 13.18
CA LEU A 22 10.59 16.57 12.33
C LEU A 22 11.02 15.26 12.97
N ILE A 23 10.07 14.51 13.50
CA ILE A 23 10.35 13.20 14.10
C ILE A 23 9.44 12.11 13.52
N ASN A 24 9.93 10.89 13.50
CA ASN A 24 9.13 9.70 13.21
C ASN A 24 9.57 8.53 14.08
N GLN A 25 8.73 7.53 14.16
CA GLN A 25 9.03 6.30 14.88
C GLN A 25 8.50 5.08 14.13
N TRP A 26 9.21 3.96 14.30
CA TRP A 26 8.76 2.62 13.98
C TRP A 26 8.38 1.96 15.29
N CYS A 27 7.11 1.64 15.48
CA CYS A 27 6.64 1.13 16.75
C CYS A 27 5.44 0.20 16.61
N SER A 28 5.10 -0.46 17.70
CA SER A 28 3.88 -1.21 17.87
C SER A 28 2.87 -0.36 18.63
N VAL A 29 1.60 -0.45 18.22
CA VAL A 29 0.49 0.24 18.85
C VAL A 29 -0.61 -0.75 19.19
N VAL A 30 -1.17 -0.62 20.39
CA VAL A 30 -2.34 -1.38 20.84
C VAL A 30 -3.57 -0.48 20.80
N ARG A 31 -4.61 -0.92 20.09
CA ARG A 31 -5.93 -0.28 20.04
C ARG A 31 -7.01 -1.33 20.21
N TRP A 32 -8.01 -1.05 21.01
CA TRP A 32 -9.15 -1.94 21.12
C TRP A 32 -9.85 -2.07 19.77
N GLU A 33 -10.05 -3.32 19.32
CA GLU A 33 -10.77 -3.64 18.09
C GLU A 33 -11.78 -4.76 18.38
N GLU A 34 -13.05 -4.47 18.18
CA GLU A 34 -14.14 -5.41 18.47
C GLU A 34 -14.21 -6.54 17.42
N ARG A 35 -13.85 -6.22 16.17
CA ARG A 35 -13.95 -7.15 15.03
C ARG A 35 -12.64 -7.28 14.28
N PRO A 36 -11.66 -8.02 14.83
CA PRO A 36 -10.35 -8.17 14.23
C PRO A 36 -10.43 -8.83 12.84
N ARG A 37 -9.56 -8.37 11.93
CA ARG A 37 -9.31 -8.98 10.62
C ARG A 37 -7.81 -9.00 10.38
N ALA A 38 -7.28 -10.15 9.99
CA ALA A 38 -5.84 -10.33 9.77
C ALA A 38 -5.25 -9.18 8.92
N PHE A 39 -4.19 -8.56 9.41
CA PHE A 39 -3.50 -7.39 8.87
C PHE A 39 -4.32 -6.10 8.73
N LEU A 40 -5.62 -6.18 8.49
CA LEU A 40 -6.46 -5.02 8.19
C LEU A 40 -6.92 -4.27 9.45
N ARG A 41 -7.36 -5.03 10.47
CA ARG A 41 -7.77 -4.53 11.78
C ARG A 41 -7.31 -5.50 12.84
N THR A 42 -6.30 -5.13 13.61
CA THR A 42 -5.72 -5.94 14.67
C THR A 42 -5.66 -5.15 15.97
N LEU A 43 -5.70 -5.85 17.10
CA LEU A 43 -5.58 -5.25 18.43
C LEU A 43 -4.21 -4.59 18.61
N GLU A 44 -3.17 -5.22 18.08
CA GLU A 44 -1.82 -4.71 18.04
C GLU A 44 -1.35 -4.65 16.58
N PHE A 45 -0.68 -3.58 16.20
CA PHE A 45 -0.16 -3.42 14.85
C PHE A 45 1.16 -2.66 14.83
N LEU A 46 2.00 -3.06 13.90
CA LEU A 46 3.24 -2.38 13.58
C LEU A 46 2.96 -1.25 12.59
N TRP A 47 3.55 -0.11 12.81
CA TRP A 47 3.44 1.01 11.88
C TRP A 47 4.67 1.92 11.93
N GLN A 48 4.73 2.78 10.97
CA GLN A 48 5.55 3.96 10.96
C GLN A 48 4.60 5.15 11.12
N GLU A 49 4.91 6.03 12.05
CA GLU A 49 4.21 7.31 12.21
C GLU A 49 5.20 8.44 12.35
N GLY A 50 4.80 9.61 11.90
CA GLY A 50 5.58 10.83 12.07
C GLY A 50 4.77 11.94 12.67
N HIS A 51 5.46 12.82 13.39
CA HIS A 51 4.91 13.99 14.04
C HIS A 51 5.84 15.16 13.81
N THR A 52 5.28 16.31 13.44
CA THR A 52 6.08 17.48 13.12
C THR A 52 5.48 18.75 13.70
N VAL A 53 6.33 19.73 13.92
CA VAL A 53 5.96 21.07 14.42
C VAL A 53 6.57 22.13 13.51
N HIS A 54 5.78 23.13 13.15
CA HIS A 54 6.13 24.17 12.20
C HIS A 54 5.77 25.55 12.70
N ALA A 55 6.45 26.56 12.17
CA ALA A 55 6.17 27.97 12.52
C ALA A 55 4.92 28.50 11.82
N THR A 56 4.59 27.99 10.62
CA THR A 56 3.47 28.48 9.82
C THR A 56 2.54 27.35 9.37
N LEU A 57 1.32 27.74 9.00
CA LEU A 57 0.34 26.82 8.44
C LEU A 57 0.78 26.26 7.08
N GLU A 58 1.43 27.11 6.28
CA GLU A 58 1.93 26.76 4.95
C GLU A 58 2.98 25.67 5.02
N GLU A 59 3.96 25.79 5.94
CA GLU A 59 4.97 24.75 6.17
C GLU A 59 4.34 23.41 6.62
N ALA A 60 3.33 23.47 7.51
CA ALA A 60 2.61 22.28 7.93
C ALA A 60 1.81 21.65 6.78
N GLU A 61 1.17 22.46 5.94
CA GLU A 61 0.43 21.99 4.77
C GLU A 61 1.35 21.30 3.75
N GLU A 62 2.47 21.95 3.43
CA GLU A 62 3.49 21.39 2.54
C GLU A 62 4.01 20.05 3.06
N ARG A 63 4.31 19.98 4.38
CA ARG A 63 4.75 18.73 5.01
C ARG A 63 3.71 17.63 4.94
N ALA A 64 2.45 17.93 5.25
CA ALA A 64 1.38 16.96 5.19
C ALA A 64 1.18 16.38 3.78
N ARG A 65 1.26 17.23 2.75
CA ARG A 65 1.17 16.81 1.35
C ARG A 65 2.38 16.00 0.90
N LEU A 66 3.58 16.45 1.25
CA LEU A 66 4.83 15.73 0.94
C LEU A 66 4.79 14.30 1.50
N MET A 67 4.35 14.13 2.74
CA MET A 67 4.31 12.79 3.34
C MET A 67 3.25 11.90 2.73
N LEU A 68 2.14 12.45 2.25
CA LEU A 68 1.18 11.68 1.46
C LEU A 68 1.80 11.17 0.15
N GLU A 69 2.55 12.02 -0.56
CA GLU A 69 3.23 11.63 -1.81
C GLU A 69 4.32 10.58 -1.56
N VAL A 70 5.06 10.67 -0.46
CA VAL A 70 6.02 9.61 -0.05
C VAL A 70 5.32 8.28 0.16
N TYR A 71 4.16 8.28 0.81
CA TYR A 71 3.37 7.05 1.00
C TYR A 71 2.77 6.54 -0.31
N ARG A 72 2.31 7.43 -1.18
CA ARG A 72 1.83 7.07 -2.51
C ARG A 72 2.93 6.39 -3.32
N ASP A 73 4.10 7.03 -3.40
CA ASP A 73 5.25 6.48 -4.11
C ASP A 73 5.63 5.10 -3.58
N PHE A 74 5.72 4.93 -2.25
CA PHE A 74 5.99 3.63 -1.64
C PHE A 74 4.94 2.57 -2.01
N VAL A 75 3.66 2.88 -1.91
CA VAL A 75 2.58 1.91 -2.18
C VAL A 75 2.52 1.55 -3.67
N GLU A 76 2.70 2.53 -4.55
CA GLU A 76 2.68 2.30 -6.00
C GLU A 76 3.97 1.63 -6.50
N SER A 77 5.14 2.11 -6.08
CA SER A 77 6.42 1.63 -6.60
C SER A 77 6.87 0.32 -5.96
N GLU A 78 6.79 0.19 -4.63
CA GLU A 78 7.30 -0.98 -3.92
C GLU A 78 6.26 -2.10 -3.80
N LEU A 79 5.00 -1.75 -3.48
CA LEU A 79 3.92 -2.73 -3.33
C LEU A 79 3.15 -3.00 -4.62
N ALA A 80 3.42 -2.26 -5.70
CA ALA A 80 2.74 -2.36 -6.99
C ALA A 80 1.21 -2.18 -6.89
N ILE A 81 0.73 -1.31 -5.98
CA ILE A 81 -0.69 -1.06 -5.74
C ILE A 81 -1.05 0.36 -6.17
N PRO A 82 -1.85 0.55 -7.23
CA PRO A 82 -2.33 1.87 -7.61
C PRO A 82 -3.31 2.41 -6.56
N VAL A 83 -3.21 3.70 -6.25
CA VAL A 83 -4.05 4.37 -5.26
C VAL A 83 -4.64 5.66 -5.78
N ILE A 84 -5.75 6.09 -5.19
CA ILE A 84 -6.37 7.39 -5.45
C ILE A 84 -6.03 8.33 -4.28
N PRO A 85 -5.18 9.36 -4.50
CA PRO A 85 -4.90 10.36 -3.50
C PRO A 85 -6.05 11.38 -3.41
N GLY A 86 -6.34 11.84 -2.20
CA GLY A 86 -7.38 12.85 -2.00
C GLY A 86 -7.49 13.32 -0.55
N GLN A 87 -8.47 14.19 -0.32
CA GLN A 87 -8.79 14.72 1.00
C GLN A 87 -10.02 14.02 1.58
N LYS A 88 -10.04 13.77 2.89
CA LYS A 88 -11.22 13.29 3.62
C LYS A 88 -12.25 14.40 3.79
N THR A 89 -13.53 14.00 3.87
CA THR A 89 -14.63 14.91 4.26
C THR A 89 -14.49 15.31 5.73
N GLU A 90 -15.25 16.30 6.15
CA GLU A 90 -15.32 16.72 7.55
C GLU A 90 -15.76 15.59 8.49
N SER A 91 -16.63 14.69 8.03
CA SER A 91 -17.13 13.56 8.81
C SER A 91 -16.16 12.39 8.91
N GLU A 92 -15.24 12.26 7.96
CA GLU A 92 -14.31 11.12 7.86
C GLU A 92 -12.84 11.53 8.15
N LYS A 93 -12.56 12.82 8.38
CA LYS A 93 -11.23 13.29 8.75
C LYS A 93 -10.83 12.88 10.16
N PHE A 94 -9.54 12.90 10.43
CA PHE A 94 -9.00 12.68 11.77
C PHE A 94 -9.53 13.75 12.75
N ALA A 95 -10.00 13.32 13.91
CA ALA A 95 -10.57 14.20 14.93
C ALA A 95 -9.54 15.26 15.40
N GLY A 96 -9.91 16.52 15.29
CA GLY A 96 -9.03 17.64 15.62
C GLY A 96 -8.10 18.09 14.50
N ALA A 97 -8.04 17.39 13.39
CA ALA A 97 -7.28 17.86 12.22
C ALA A 97 -8.01 18.98 11.48
N LEU A 98 -7.25 19.93 10.95
CA LEU A 98 -7.73 20.91 9.99
C LEU A 98 -8.09 20.21 8.67
N ARG A 99 -7.17 19.35 8.16
CA ARG A 99 -7.36 18.53 6.95
C ARG A 99 -6.72 17.17 7.15
N THR A 100 -7.35 16.16 6.55
CA THR A 100 -6.79 14.80 6.47
C THR A 100 -6.67 14.42 5.00
N TYR A 101 -5.48 14.04 4.59
CA TYR A 101 -5.19 13.47 3.29
C TYR A 101 -5.08 11.97 3.37
N THR A 102 -5.42 11.26 2.29
CA THR A 102 -5.46 9.81 2.24
C THR A 102 -5.04 9.30 0.88
N ILE A 103 -4.57 8.08 0.85
CA ILE A 103 -4.46 7.26 -0.36
C ILE A 103 -5.36 6.04 -0.22
N GLU A 104 -6.26 5.85 -1.18
CA GLU A 104 -7.27 4.80 -1.17
C GLU A 104 -6.95 3.75 -2.24
N ALA A 105 -6.75 2.48 -1.83
CA ALA A 105 -6.59 1.34 -2.72
C ALA A 105 -7.91 0.59 -2.90
N MET A 106 -8.03 -0.18 -3.98
CA MET A 106 -9.10 -1.14 -4.18
C MET A 106 -8.58 -2.55 -3.93
N MET A 107 -9.22 -3.30 -3.06
CA MET A 107 -8.90 -4.71 -2.80
C MET A 107 -9.53 -5.61 -3.86
N GLY A 108 -8.87 -6.69 -4.20
CA GLY A 108 -9.43 -7.76 -5.04
C GLY A 108 -10.64 -8.45 -4.40
N GLY A 109 -11.30 -9.29 -5.16
CA GLY A 109 -12.48 -10.04 -4.72
C GLY A 109 -13.72 -9.18 -4.58
N LYS A 110 -13.97 -8.58 -3.43
CA LYS A 110 -15.14 -7.73 -3.18
C LYS A 110 -14.98 -6.27 -3.61
N HIS A 111 -13.87 -5.88 -4.17
CA HIS A 111 -13.53 -4.52 -4.62
C HIS A 111 -13.83 -3.42 -3.58
N TRP A 112 -13.63 -3.74 -2.30
CA TRP A 112 -13.79 -2.79 -1.21
C TRP A 112 -12.62 -1.81 -1.16
N ALA A 113 -12.91 -0.62 -0.64
CA ALA A 113 -11.89 0.38 -0.42
C ALA A 113 -11.01 0.05 0.80
N LEU A 114 -9.72 0.31 0.65
CA LEU A 114 -8.75 0.22 1.73
C LEU A 114 -7.97 1.53 1.82
N GLN A 115 -8.12 2.21 2.95
CA GLN A 115 -7.28 3.33 3.32
C GLN A 115 -5.86 2.81 3.60
N SER A 116 -4.93 3.11 2.70
CA SER A 116 -3.55 2.59 2.76
C SER A 116 -2.67 3.40 3.70
N ALA A 117 -2.80 4.73 3.67
CA ALA A 117 -2.12 5.65 4.57
C ALA A 117 -2.89 6.95 4.71
N THR A 118 -2.56 7.72 5.74
CA THR A 118 -3.09 9.08 5.95
C THR A 118 -2.00 10.04 6.37
N SER A 119 -2.22 11.31 6.03
CA SER A 119 -1.41 12.44 6.47
C SER A 119 -2.32 13.59 6.90
N HIS A 120 -2.07 14.14 8.06
CA HIS A 120 -2.94 15.11 8.72
C HIS A 120 -2.23 16.45 8.88
N ASN A 121 -2.85 17.50 8.37
CA ASN A 121 -2.56 18.84 8.82
C ASN A 121 -3.44 19.10 10.05
N LEU A 122 -2.83 19.22 11.22
CA LEU A 122 -3.54 19.43 12.50
C LEU A 122 -3.82 20.91 12.77
N GLY A 123 -3.31 21.81 11.89
CA GLY A 123 -3.39 23.23 12.12
C GLY A 123 -2.69 23.65 13.42
N ASP A 124 -3.20 24.65 14.10
CA ASP A 124 -2.75 25.11 15.42
C ASP A 124 -3.61 24.57 16.57
N HIS A 125 -4.57 23.67 16.28
CA HIS A 125 -5.49 23.15 17.28
C HIS A 125 -4.74 22.41 18.42
N PHE A 126 -3.86 21.47 18.05
CA PHE A 126 -3.02 20.78 19.04
C PHE A 126 -1.99 21.72 19.67
N GLY A 127 -1.48 22.69 18.92
CA GLY A 127 -0.63 23.77 19.42
C GLY A 127 -1.30 24.53 20.59
N LYS A 128 -2.57 24.87 20.44
CA LYS A 128 -3.37 25.54 21.47
C LYS A 128 -3.71 24.63 22.65
N VAL A 129 -4.16 23.40 22.40
CA VAL A 129 -4.57 22.45 23.45
C VAL A 129 -3.39 22.04 24.34
N PHE A 130 -2.20 21.85 23.76
CA PHE A 130 -1.00 21.42 24.48
C PHE A 130 -0.02 22.55 24.78
N GLU A 131 -0.41 23.80 24.48
CA GLU A 131 0.40 25.01 24.72
C GLU A 131 1.79 24.95 24.01
N ILE A 132 1.83 24.39 22.79
CA ILE A 132 3.06 24.37 21.99
C ILE A 132 3.28 25.77 21.42
N THR A 133 4.06 26.56 22.13
CA THR A 133 4.30 27.97 21.77
C THR A 133 5.77 28.26 21.57
N PHE A 134 6.05 29.23 20.70
CA PHE A 134 7.41 29.73 20.42
C PHE A 134 7.45 31.25 20.34
N LEU A 135 8.61 31.81 20.59
CA LEU A 135 8.88 33.24 20.30
C LEU A 135 9.26 33.38 18.83
N ASP A 136 8.51 34.22 18.10
CA ASP A 136 8.83 34.56 16.72
C ASP A 136 10.04 35.50 16.62
N ARG A 137 10.41 35.96 15.43
CA ARG A 137 11.56 36.81 15.21
C ARG A 137 11.40 38.23 15.84
N GLU A 138 10.16 38.65 16.06
CA GLU A 138 9.80 39.92 16.70
C GLU A 138 9.63 39.76 18.22
N GLY A 139 9.91 38.56 18.79
CA GLY A 139 9.77 38.29 20.21
C GLY A 139 8.33 38.09 20.68
N LYS A 140 7.39 37.92 19.76
CA LYS A 140 5.98 37.64 20.08
C LYS A 140 5.74 36.13 20.24
N ARG A 141 4.92 35.78 21.22
CA ARG A 141 4.52 34.39 21.44
C ARG A 141 3.47 33.96 20.42
N ARG A 142 3.73 32.83 19.72
CA ARG A 142 2.85 32.22 18.73
C ARG A 142 2.59 30.78 19.06
N TYR A 143 1.42 30.26 18.69
CA TYR A 143 1.17 28.81 18.68
C TYR A 143 1.77 28.18 17.43
N ALA A 144 2.36 27.00 17.60
CA ALA A 144 2.92 26.23 16.51
C ALA A 144 1.86 25.41 15.78
N PHE A 145 2.13 25.09 14.53
CA PHE A 145 1.32 24.23 13.66
C PHE A 145 1.88 22.82 13.66
N ASN A 146 0.99 21.82 13.64
CA ASN A 146 1.39 20.44 13.77
C ASN A 146 0.94 19.62 12.56
N THR A 147 1.69 18.56 12.26
CA THR A 147 1.24 17.47 11.38
C THR A 147 1.45 16.13 12.05
N SER A 148 0.65 15.14 11.64
CA SER A 148 0.91 13.72 11.90
C SER A 148 0.57 12.89 10.67
N TRP A 149 1.27 11.78 10.49
CA TRP A 149 1.10 10.92 9.34
C TRP A 149 1.51 9.50 9.67
N GLY A 150 0.90 8.49 9.02
CA GLY A 150 1.14 7.10 9.36
C GLY A 150 0.78 6.10 8.27
N LEU A 151 1.56 5.00 8.26
CA LEU A 151 1.38 3.83 7.43
C LEU A 151 1.65 2.58 8.27
N SER A 152 0.75 1.60 8.23
CA SER A 152 0.84 0.41 9.07
C SER A 152 1.02 -0.88 8.26
N HIS A 153 1.22 -2.00 8.95
CA HIS A 153 1.26 -3.34 8.36
C HIS A 153 -0.04 -3.74 7.63
N ARG A 154 -1.09 -2.91 7.69
CA ARG A 154 -2.28 -3.03 6.84
C ARG A 154 -1.92 -3.11 5.36
N THR A 155 -0.83 -2.48 4.94
CA THR A 155 -0.34 -2.57 3.57
C THR A 155 0.10 -3.97 3.16
N ILE A 156 0.50 -4.84 4.10
CA ILE A 156 0.72 -6.26 3.83
C ILE A 156 -0.61 -6.93 3.45
N GLY A 157 -1.67 -6.67 4.23
CA GLY A 157 -3.02 -7.12 3.90
C GLY A 157 -3.51 -6.60 2.54
N ALA A 158 -3.23 -5.32 2.23
CA ALA A 158 -3.54 -4.75 0.92
C ALA A 158 -2.83 -5.52 -0.21
N MET A 159 -1.53 -5.77 -0.08
CA MET A 159 -0.73 -6.50 -1.06
C MET A 159 -1.28 -7.93 -1.29
N VAL A 160 -1.63 -8.64 -0.22
CA VAL A 160 -2.25 -9.97 -0.31
C VAL A 160 -3.58 -9.93 -1.05
N MET A 161 -4.45 -8.96 -0.69
CA MET A 161 -5.79 -8.83 -1.28
C MET A 161 -5.79 -8.32 -2.73
N VAL A 162 -4.78 -7.55 -3.13
CA VAL A 162 -4.67 -7.00 -4.49
C VAL A 162 -4.05 -7.99 -5.45
N HIS A 163 -2.99 -8.70 -5.04
CA HIS A 163 -2.18 -9.51 -5.96
C HIS A 163 -2.41 -11.02 -5.83
N GLY A 164 -2.82 -11.51 -4.65
CA GLY A 164 -3.01 -12.93 -4.40
C GLY A 164 -4.05 -13.59 -5.32
N ASP A 165 -3.92 -14.90 -5.51
CA ASP A 165 -4.89 -15.73 -6.22
C ASP A 165 -5.18 -17.03 -5.45
N ASP A 166 -5.98 -17.93 -6.03
CA ASP A 166 -6.36 -19.21 -5.40
C ASP A 166 -5.17 -20.17 -5.16
N ARG A 167 -4.00 -19.88 -5.73
CA ARG A 167 -2.77 -20.65 -5.53
C ARG A 167 -1.87 -20.07 -4.44
N GLY A 168 -2.20 -18.91 -3.89
CA GLY A 168 -1.46 -18.26 -2.82
C GLY A 168 -1.03 -16.83 -3.12
N LEU A 169 0.06 -16.40 -2.49
CA LEU A 169 0.59 -15.06 -2.62
C LEU A 169 1.21 -14.81 -4.02
N LYS A 170 1.20 -13.56 -4.44
CA LYS A 170 2.03 -13.01 -5.52
C LYS A 170 2.74 -11.80 -4.95
N LEU A 171 4.01 -11.96 -4.61
CA LEU A 171 4.76 -10.89 -3.97
C LEU A 171 5.41 -9.99 -5.02
N PRO A 172 5.22 -8.67 -4.93
CA PRO A 172 6.01 -7.74 -5.72
C PRO A 172 7.50 -7.97 -5.46
N PRO A 173 8.33 -8.13 -6.51
CA PRO A 173 9.74 -8.43 -6.36
C PRO A 173 10.53 -7.50 -5.43
N ARG A 174 10.19 -6.21 -5.42
CA ARG A 174 10.88 -5.21 -4.60
C ARG A 174 10.79 -5.52 -3.10
N VAL A 175 9.65 -6.04 -2.63
CA VAL A 175 9.41 -6.35 -1.21
C VAL A 175 9.45 -7.85 -0.88
N ALA A 176 9.55 -8.75 -1.86
CA ALA A 176 9.60 -10.19 -1.63
C ALA A 176 10.84 -10.58 -0.79
N PRO A 177 10.70 -11.25 0.38
CA PRO A 177 11.85 -11.68 1.19
C PRO A 177 12.78 -12.63 0.44
N ILE A 178 12.22 -13.45 -0.45
CA ILE A 178 12.92 -14.29 -1.40
C ILE A 178 12.42 -13.92 -2.79
N GLN A 179 13.32 -13.41 -3.63
CA GLN A 179 12.99 -13.04 -5.01
C GLN A 179 13.08 -14.22 -5.96
N VAL A 180 14.03 -15.11 -5.68
CA VAL A 180 14.31 -16.29 -6.49
C VAL A 180 14.48 -17.50 -5.59
N VAL A 181 13.75 -18.57 -5.91
CA VAL A 181 13.99 -19.88 -5.30
C VAL A 181 14.57 -20.82 -6.36
N ILE A 182 15.61 -21.55 -6.02
CA ILE A 182 16.18 -22.59 -6.86
C ILE A 182 15.69 -23.94 -6.33
N VAL A 183 15.03 -24.72 -7.18
CA VAL A 183 14.54 -26.06 -6.85
C VAL A 183 15.28 -27.08 -7.69
N PRO A 184 16.19 -27.86 -7.06
CA PRO A 184 16.85 -28.96 -7.74
C PRO A 184 15.91 -30.12 -8.00
N ILE A 185 16.13 -30.83 -9.11
CA ILE A 185 15.34 -31.99 -9.55
C ILE A 185 16.30 -33.13 -9.86
N TRP A 186 16.22 -34.26 -9.15
CA TRP A 186 16.93 -35.47 -9.46
C TRP A 186 16.05 -36.69 -9.18
N ARG A 187 16.39 -37.81 -9.78
CA ARG A 187 15.70 -39.10 -9.55
C ARG A 187 16.65 -40.15 -8.98
N LYS A 188 17.96 -40.03 -9.27
CA LYS A 188 19.01 -40.97 -8.85
C LYS A 188 20.06 -40.24 -8.03
N ASP A 189 20.66 -40.92 -7.07
CA ASP A 189 21.70 -40.32 -6.21
C ASP A 189 22.95 -39.89 -6.99
N GLU A 190 23.23 -40.54 -8.11
CA GLU A 190 24.33 -40.17 -8.99
C GLU A 190 24.13 -38.80 -9.67
N GLU A 191 22.87 -38.46 -9.96
CA GLU A 191 22.48 -37.17 -10.56
C GLU A 191 22.54 -36.04 -9.52
N ARG A 192 22.29 -36.38 -8.25
CA ARG A 192 22.16 -35.42 -7.14
C ARG A 192 23.37 -34.49 -7.05
N ARG A 193 24.58 -35.05 -6.99
CA ARG A 193 25.78 -34.28 -6.82
C ARG A 193 26.00 -33.26 -7.92
N GLN A 194 25.79 -33.64 -9.18
CA GLN A 194 25.97 -32.75 -10.33
C GLN A 194 24.96 -31.62 -10.31
N VAL A 195 23.69 -31.93 -9.92
CA VAL A 195 22.62 -30.92 -9.81
C VAL A 195 22.91 -29.95 -8.65
N GLU A 196 23.34 -30.45 -7.48
CA GLU A 196 23.67 -29.63 -6.33
C GLU A 196 24.86 -28.68 -6.63
N GLU A 197 25.89 -29.18 -7.32
CA GLU A 197 27.04 -28.34 -7.77
C GLU A 197 26.58 -27.22 -8.75
N ALA A 198 25.64 -27.52 -9.65
CA ALA A 198 25.06 -26.52 -10.54
C ALA A 198 24.20 -25.50 -9.78
N VAL A 199 23.40 -25.95 -8.81
CA VAL A 199 22.60 -25.08 -7.92
C VAL A 199 23.52 -24.12 -7.16
N ASP A 200 24.60 -24.62 -6.57
CA ASP A 200 25.54 -23.78 -5.82
C ASP A 200 26.22 -22.74 -6.71
N ARG A 201 26.59 -23.13 -7.94
CA ARG A 201 27.12 -22.21 -8.94
C ARG A 201 26.14 -21.10 -9.29
N VAL A 202 24.89 -21.43 -9.63
CA VAL A 202 23.85 -20.46 -9.98
C VAL A 202 23.52 -19.57 -8.79
N ARG A 203 23.39 -20.15 -7.58
CA ARG A 203 23.17 -19.42 -6.34
C ARG A 203 24.28 -18.41 -6.05
N ALA A 204 25.55 -18.82 -6.23
CA ALA A 204 26.71 -17.95 -6.04
C ALA A 204 26.71 -16.74 -6.98
N MET A 205 26.25 -16.91 -8.23
CA MET A 205 26.10 -15.83 -9.20
C MET A 205 24.99 -14.86 -8.78
N LEU A 206 23.82 -15.37 -8.38
CA LEU A 206 22.63 -14.57 -8.08
C LEU A 206 22.69 -13.83 -6.74
N ARG A 207 23.30 -14.41 -5.70
CA ARG A 207 23.28 -13.87 -4.31
C ARG A 207 23.84 -12.46 -4.14
N ARG A 208 24.57 -11.95 -5.13
CA ARG A 208 25.15 -10.60 -5.12
C ARG A 208 24.17 -9.53 -5.55
N THR A 209 23.12 -9.91 -6.27
CA THR A 209 22.18 -9.00 -6.92
C THR A 209 20.74 -9.20 -6.48
N VAL A 210 20.36 -10.41 -6.03
CA VAL A 210 19.00 -10.75 -5.62
C VAL A 210 18.96 -11.57 -4.34
N ARG A 211 17.82 -11.55 -3.66
CA ARG A 211 17.53 -12.40 -2.50
C ARG A 211 17.15 -13.80 -2.98
N VAL A 212 18.14 -14.69 -3.03
CA VAL A 212 18.01 -16.05 -3.57
C VAL A 212 18.06 -17.11 -2.45
N HIS A 213 17.19 -18.11 -2.56
CA HIS A 213 17.16 -19.30 -1.70
C HIS A 213 17.26 -20.57 -2.53
N ALA A 214 18.01 -21.59 -2.08
CA ALA A 214 18.04 -22.92 -2.68
C ALA A 214 17.28 -23.91 -1.77
N ASP A 215 16.27 -24.57 -2.31
CA ASP A 215 15.47 -25.55 -1.57
C ASP A 215 16.06 -26.96 -1.69
N LEU A 216 17.01 -27.26 -0.82
CA LEU A 216 17.72 -28.54 -0.77
C LEU A 216 17.01 -29.61 0.09
N ARG A 217 15.76 -29.39 0.54
CA ARG A 217 15.01 -30.40 1.29
C ARG A 217 14.90 -31.69 0.48
N ASP A 218 15.28 -32.81 1.04
CA ASP A 218 15.27 -34.11 0.38
C ASP A 218 14.04 -34.97 0.73
N ASP A 219 13.30 -34.61 1.77
CA ASP A 219 12.07 -35.22 2.22
C ASP A 219 10.85 -34.78 1.40
N LYS A 220 10.99 -33.86 0.43
CA LYS A 220 9.88 -33.33 -0.39
C LYS A 220 10.16 -33.54 -1.88
N THR A 221 9.10 -33.93 -2.61
CA THR A 221 9.19 -34.04 -4.07
C THR A 221 9.28 -32.66 -4.73
N PRO A 222 9.86 -32.55 -5.93
CA PRO A 222 9.91 -31.29 -6.67
C PRO A 222 8.53 -30.64 -6.85
N GLY A 223 7.49 -31.42 -7.18
CA GLY A 223 6.13 -30.92 -7.34
C GLY A 223 5.56 -30.32 -6.04
N TRP A 224 5.86 -30.96 -4.89
CA TRP A 224 5.47 -30.39 -3.60
C TRP A 224 6.17 -29.07 -3.33
N LYS A 225 7.47 -28.98 -3.59
CA LYS A 225 8.26 -27.73 -3.45
C LYS A 225 7.72 -26.63 -4.35
N PHE A 226 7.32 -26.93 -5.58
CA PHE A 226 6.74 -25.96 -6.49
C PHE A 226 5.47 -25.34 -5.91
N ASN A 227 4.55 -26.18 -5.41
CA ASN A 227 3.32 -25.69 -4.78
C ASN A 227 3.58 -24.90 -3.50
N ASP A 228 4.53 -25.33 -2.66
CA ASP A 228 4.91 -24.61 -1.43
C ASP A 228 5.46 -23.21 -1.72
N TRP A 229 6.29 -23.08 -2.76
CA TRP A 229 6.84 -21.79 -3.18
C TRP A 229 5.86 -20.92 -3.94
N ASP A 230 4.95 -21.51 -4.71
CA ASP A 230 3.82 -20.80 -5.32
C ASP A 230 2.89 -20.23 -4.24
N LEU A 231 2.56 -21.02 -3.19
CA LEU A 231 1.77 -20.56 -2.05
C LEU A 231 2.43 -19.36 -1.34
N LYS A 232 3.76 -19.40 -1.16
CA LYS A 232 4.54 -18.33 -0.54
C LYS A 232 4.74 -17.11 -1.44
N GLY A 233 4.38 -17.22 -2.71
CA GLY A 233 4.39 -16.10 -3.67
C GLY A 233 5.76 -15.66 -4.12
N VAL A 234 6.76 -16.54 -4.11
CA VAL A 234 8.11 -16.20 -4.58
C VAL A 234 8.06 -15.84 -6.07
N PRO A 235 8.56 -14.67 -6.47
CA PRO A 235 8.40 -14.15 -7.84
C PRO A 235 8.94 -15.07 -8.93
N ILE A 236 10.14 -15.63 -8.73
CA ILE A 236 10.80 -16.50 -9.71
C ILE A 236 11.20 -17.82 -9.06
N ARG A 237 10.89 -18.92 -9.74
CA ARG A 237 11.42 -20.25 -9.45
C ARG A 237 12.37 -20.68 -10.57
N LEU A 238 13.61 -21.04 -10.21
CA LEU A 238 14.56 -21.70 -11.10
C LEU A 238 14.51 -23.20 -10.83
N GLU A 239 14.29 -23.98 -11.87
CA GLU A 239 14.31 -25.44 -11.83
C GLU A 239 15.62 -25.91 -12.48
N ILE A 240 16.36 -26.80 -11.80
CA ILE A 240 17.64 -27.34 -12.31
C ILE A 240 17.58 -28.86 -12.19
N GLY A 241 17.57 -29.54 -13.32
CA GLY A 241 17.61 -30.99 -13.41
C GLY A 241 18.81 -31.48 -14.23
N PRO A 242 19.00 -32.82 -14.38
CA PRO A 242 20.14 -33.39 -15.11
C PRO A 242 20.22 -32.90 -16.57
N ARG A 243 19.08 -32.67 -17.21
CA ARG A 243 19.03 -32.13 -18.59
C ARG A 243 19.49 -30.69 -18.65
N ASP A 244 19.15 -29.90 -17.62
CA ASP A 244 19.56 -28.50 -17.53
C ASP A 244 21.07 -28.40 -17.31
N VAL A 245 21.60 -29.27 -16.43
CA VAL A 245 23.05 -29.37 -16.18
C VAL A 245 23.81 -29.73 -17.46
N ALA A 246 23.33 -30.74 -18.22
CA ALA A 246 23.95 -31.21 -19.45
C ALA A 246 24.02 -30.13 -20.54
N ASN A 247 23.07 -29.18 -20.55
CA ASN A 247 22.97 -28.10 -21.53
C ASN A 247 23.46 -26.73 -20.98
N ASP A 248 24.04 -26.68 -19.79
CA ASP A 248 24.48 -25.45 -19.08
C ASP A 248 23.39 -24.37 -19.04
N GLN A 249 22.17 -24.75 -18.64
CA GLN A 249 20.97 -23.91 -18.61
C GLN A 249 20.20 -24.09 -17.31
N VAL A 250 19.19 -23.24 -17.10
CA VAL A 250 18.16 -23.36 -16.06
C VAL A 250 16.78 -23.19 -16.67
N THR A 251 15.75 -23.76 -16.05
CA THR A 251 14.37 -23.49 -16.42
C THR A 251 13.82 -22.46 -15.43
N MET A 252 13.44 -21.29 -15.92
CA MET A 252 12.86 -20.17 -15.16
C MET A 252 11.35 -20.16 -15.27
N VAL A 253 10.66 -20.01 -14.13
CA VAL A 253 9.19 -19.96 -14.04
C VAL A 253 8.79 -18.73 -13.23
N ARG A 254 7.84 -17.96 -13.77
CA ARG A 254 7.26 -16.79 -13.09
C ARG A 254 6.04 -17.19 -12.27
N ARG A 255 5.86 -16.53 -11.10
CA ARG A 255 4.68 -16.74 -10.25
C ARG A 255 3.44 -15.99 -10.73
N ASP A 256 3.61 -14.81 -11.34
CA ASP A 256 2.51 -13.94 -11.76
C ASP A 256 1.78 -14.43 -13.02
N VAL A 257 2.46 -15.20 -13.89
CA VAL A 257 1.90 -15.77 -15.11
C VAL A 257 1.98 -17.30 -15.05
N LEU A 258 0.80 -17.95 -15.00
CA LEU A 258 0.72 -19.41 -14.87
C LEU A 258 1.21 -20.13 -16.13
N GLY A 259 2.02 -21.17 -15.92
CA GLY A 259 2.45 -22.08 -16.98
C GLY A 259 3.57 -21.57 -17.90
N GLN A 260 4.00 -20.32 -17.77
CA GLN A 260 5.10 -19.80 -18.55
C GLN A 260 6.43 -20.35 -18.02
N ARG A 261 7.14 -21.07 -18.88
CA ARG A 261 8.48 -21.61 -18.64
C ARG A 261 9.45 -21.07 -19.68
N GLN A 262 10.60 -20.64 -19.24
CA GLN A 262 11.66 -20.12 -20.09
C GLN A 262 12.97 -20.84 -19.78
N THR A 263 13.65 -21.32 -20.83
CA THR A 263 15.01 -21.85 -20.70
C THR A 263 16.01 -20.71 -20.81
N VAL A 264 16.93 -20.63 -19.86
CA VAL A 264 17.95 -19.57 -19.77
C VAL A 264 19.33 -20.20 -19.65
N PRO A 265 20.29 -19.86 -20.54
CA PRO A 265 21.68 -20.26 -20.36
C PRO A 265 22.23 -19.76 -19.02
N VAL A 266 23.02 -20.55 -18.32
CA VAL A 266 23.59 -20.19 -17.02
C VAL A 266 24.42 -18.89 -17.12
N ALA A 267 25.15 -18.69 -18.23
CA ALA A 267 25.92 -17.46 -18.47
C ALA A 267 25.07 -16.18 -18.42
N ASN A 268 23.78 -16.26 -18.75
CA ASN A 268 22.86 -15.12 -18.84
C ASN A 268 21.88 -15.05 -17.64
N VAL A 269 21.99 -15.96 -16.66
CA VAL A 269 20.96 -16.13 -15.61
C VAL A 269 20.78 -14.87 -14.76
N VAL A 270 21.85 -14.13 -14.48
CA VAL A 270 21.78 -12.92 -13.66
C VAL A 270 20.97 -11.83 -14.35
N ASP A 271 21.30 -11.52 -15.60
CA ASP A 271 20.61 -10.49 -16.38
C ASP A 271 19.15 -10.86 -16.66
N ALA A 272 18.91 -12.12 -17.02
CA ALA A 272 17.57 -12.64 -17.25
C ALA A 272 16.68 -12.54 -15.99
N VAL A 273 17.20 -12.93 -14.83
CA VAL A 273 16.49 -12.83 -13.56
C VAL A 273 16.17 -11.37 -13.21
N GLN A 274 17.11 -10.45 -13.37
CA GLN A 274 16.89 -9.03 -13.09
C GLN A 274 15.82 -8.42 -14.00
N GLN A 275 15.87 -8.73 -15.30
CA GLN A 275 14.87 -8.30 -16.27
C GLN A 275 13.46 -8.84 -15.93
N GLU A 276 13.38 -10.12 -15.57
CA GLU A 276 12.10 -10.73 -15.23
C GLU A 276 11.54 -10.20 -13.89
N LEU A 277 12.37 -9.93 -12.90
CA LEU A 277 11.91 -9.29 -11.66
C LEU A 277 11.33 -7.89 -11.92
N ALA A 278 11.98 -7.09 -12.78
CA ALA A 278 11.45 -5.80 -13.17
C ALA A 278 10.12 -5.94 -13.95
N SER A 279 10.05 -6.88 -14.88
CA SER A 279 8.84 -7.20 -15.63
C SER A 279 7.67 -7.66 -14.75
N ILE A 280 7.94 -8.49 -13.72
CA ILE A 280 6.93 -8.94 -12.74
C ILE A 280 6.40 -7.75 -11.94
N GLN A 281 7.29 -6.87 -11.45
CA GLN A 281 6.87 -5.68 -10.70
C GLN A 281 5.89 -4.83 -11.53
N GLU A 282 6.22 -4.56 -12.78
CA GLU A 282 5.37 -3.80 -13.70
C GLU A 282 4.07 -4.54 -14.05
N SER A 283 4.14 -5.84 -14.27
CA SER A 283 2.98 -6.68 -14.57
C SER A 283 1.95 -6.64 -13.44
N LEU A 284 2.39 -6.78 -12.20
CA LEU A 284 1.53 -6.70 -11.02
C LEU A 284 0.87 -5.32 -10.91
N PHE A 285 1.62 -4.24 -11.10
CA PHE A 285 1.07 -2.89 -11.06
C PHE A 285 0.04 -2.65 -12.17
N ARG A 286 0.34 -3.06 -13.41
CA ARG A 286 -0.60 -2.95 -14.54
C ARG A 286 -1.88 -3.74 -14.32
N ALA A 287 -1.77 -4.96 -13.79
CA ALA A 287 -2.94 -5.80 -13.48
C ALA A 287 -3.82 -5.15 -12.41
N ALA A 288 -3.22 -4.62 -11.34
CA ALA A 288 -3.93 -3.93 -10.27
C ALA A 288 -4.58 -2.62 -10.77
N ARG A 289 -3.89 -1.86 -11.64
CA ARG A 289 -4.44 -0.65 -12.26
C ARG A 289 -5.62 -0.96 -13.17
N ALA A 290 -5.51 -1.97 -14.02
CA ALA A 290 -6.62 -2.41 -14.87
C ALA A 290 -7.84 -2.89 -14.05
N MET A 291 -7.61 -3.52 -12.89
CA MET A 291 -8.68 -3.86 -11.94
C MET A 291 -9.35 -2.61 -11.39
N LEU A 292 -8.56 -1.63 -10.90
CA LEU A 292 -9.07 -0.37 -10.36
C LEU A 292 -9.91 0.38 -11.42
N GLU A 293 -9.41 0.52 -12.64
CA GLU A 293 -10.09 1.21 -13.75
C GLU A 293 -11.40 0.50 -14.14
N ARG A 294 -11.36 -0.82 -14.30
CA ARG A 294 -12.55 -1.63 -14.66
C ARG A 294 -13.67 -1.55 -13.62
N HIS A 295 -13.33 -1.42 -12.36
CA HIS A 295 -14.26 -1.40 -11.24
C HIS A 295 -14.50 0.01 -10.66
N THR A 296 -14.11 1.05 -11.41
CA THR A 296 -14.44 2.45 -11.12
C THR A 296 -15.39 2.95 -12.18
N GLU A 297 -16.57 3.47 -11.77
CA GLU A 297 -17.62 3.96 -12.68
C GLU A 297 -18.04 5.36 -12.28
N ASP A 298 -18.31 6.23 -13.27
CA ASP A 298 -18.97 7.51 -13.08
C ASP A 298 -20.48 7.27 -12.92
N VAL A 299 -21.04 7.72 -11.80
CA VAL A 299 -22.43 7.45 -11.44
C VAL A 299 -23.17 8.76 -11.28
N SER A 300 -24.22 8.97 -12.10
CA SER A 300 -25.09 10.15 -12.10
C SER A 300 -26.47 9.91 -11.47
N GLU A 301 -26.83 8.64 -11.20
CA GLU A 301 -28.12 8.27 -10.63
C GLU A 301 -27.97 7.61 -9.27
N TYR A 302 -28.77 8.06 -8.28
CA TYR A 302 -28.67 7.55 -6.91
C TYR A 302 -29.00 6.06 -6.78
N GLU A 303 -30.02 5.58 -7.52
CA GLU A 303 -30.36 4.16 -7.52
C GLU A 303 -29.22 3.30 -8.11
N ARG A 304 -28.56 3.80 -9.14
CA ARG A 304 -27.37 3.13 -9.70
C ARG A 304 -26.25 2.99 -8.68
N LEU A 305 -26.01 4.02 -7.87
CA LEU A 305 -25.05 3.93 -6.76
C LEU A 305 -25.43 2.81 -5.79
N LYS A 306 -26.71 2.72 -5.39
CA LYS A 306 -27.19 1.69 -4.47
C LYS A 306 -27.01 0.28 -5.03
N GLU A 307 -27.37 0.06 -6.28
CA GLU A 307 -27.17 -1.21 -6.98
C GLU A 307 -25.69 -1.62 -6.99
N ARG A 308 -24.80 -0.73 -7.40
CA ARG A 308 -23.36 -1.01 -7.48
C ARG A 308 -22.75 -1.30 -6.12
N VAL A 309 -23.13 -0.55 -5.10
CA VAL A 309 -22.67 -0.78 -3.73
C VAL A 309 -23.16 -2.13 -3.19
N ALA A 310 -24.41 -2.50 -3.46
CA ALA A 310 -24.98 -3.80 -3.09
C ALA A 310 -24.28 -4.96 -3.82
N ALA A 311 -23.95 -4.77 -5.08
CA ALA A 311 -23.22 -5.74 -5.91
C ALA A 311 -21.70 -5.82 -5.62
N HIS A 312 -21.16 -5.00 -4.71
CA HIS A 312 -19.72 -4.90 -4.47
C HIS A 312 -18.92 -4.58 -5.74
N ALA A 313 -19.46 -3.70 -6.61
CA ALA A 313 -18.92 -3.45 -7.93
C ALA A 313 -17.66 -2.54 -7.93
N GLY A 314 -17.24 -2.02 -6.79
CA GLY A 314 -16.02 -1.22 -6.64
C GLY A 314 -16.27 0.25 -6.31
N PHE A 315 -15.51 1.13 -6.93
CA PHE A 315 -15.55 2.57 -6.69
C PHE A 315 -16.60 3.25 -7.57
N ASN A 316 -17.23 4.26 -7.01
CA ASN A 316 -18.24 5.05 -7.69
C ASN A 316 -17.85 6.52 -7.60
N ARG A 317 -17.49 7.13 -8.74
CA ARG A 317 -17.26 8.56 -8.83
C ARG A 317 -18.60 9.26 -9.02
N ALA A 318 -18.90 10.21 -8.18
CA ALA A 318 -20.15 10.97 -8.29
C ALA A 318 -20.00 12.37 -7.71
N PHE A 319 -20.85 13.29 -8.14
CA PHE A 319 -20.83 14.66 -7.65
C PHE A 319 -21.59 14.79 -6.32
N TRP A 320 -21.04 15.60 -5.44
CA TRP A 320 -21.53 15.85 -4.09
C TRP A 320 -21.53 17.35 -3.77
N CYS A 321 -22.60 17.84 -3.15
CA CYS A 321 -22.78 19.26 -2.81
C CYS A 321 -21.96 19.74 -1.60
N GLY A 322 -21.29 18.84 -0.88
CA GLY A 322 -20.56 19.17 0.35
C GLY A 322 -21.39 19.03 1.63
N SER A 323 -22.70 18.65 1.54
CA SER A 323 -23.59 18.57 2.71
C SER A 323 -23.37 17.27 3.49
N ALA A 324 -23.26 17.38 4.81
CA ALA A 324 -23.15 16.24 5.71
C ALA A 324 -24.42 15.35 5.68
N GLU A 325 -25.60 15.94 5.43
CA GLU A 325 -26.86 15.20 5.34
C GLU A 325 -26.86 14.25 4.13
N CYS A 326 -26.37 14.70 2.97
CA CYS A 326 -26.23 13.85 1.80
C CYS A 326 -25.27 12.70 2.05
N GLU A 327 -24.13 12.97 2.69
CA GLU A 327 -23.15 11.93 3.05
C GLU A 327 -23.74 10.92 4.04
N ALA A 328 -24.41 11.39 5.09
CA ALA A 328 -25.07 10.55 6.09
C ALA A 328 -26.16 9.67 5.48
N ARG A 329 -26.96 10.20 4.55
CA ARG A 329 -28.01 9.45 3.86
C ARG A 329 -27.44 8.28 3.07
N VAL A 330 -26.41 8.51 2.24
CA VAL A 330 -25.77 7.43 1.49
C VAL A 330 -25.22 6.36 2.43
N LYS A 331 -24.54 6.77 3.51
CA LYS A 331 -23.98 5.86 4.52
C LYS A 331 -25.06 5.01 5.20
N ALA A 332 -26.19 5.62 5.56
CA ALA A 332 -27.31 4.93 6.20
C ALA A 332 -27.93 3.89 5.26
N GLU A 333 -28.22 4.27 4.01
CA GLU A 333 -28.92 3.44 3.04
C GLU A 333 -28.03 2.34 2.42
N THR A 334 -26.73 2.59 2.24
CA THR A 334 -25.86 1.69 1.44
C THR A 334 -24.68 1.11 2.19
N LYS A 335 -24.29 1.70 3.32
CA LYS A 335 -23.01 1.44 4.03
C LYS A 335 -21.77 1.91 3.25
N ALA A 336 -21.91 2.59 2.12
CA ALA A 336 -20.79 3.26 1.47
C ALA A 336 -20.52 4.59 2.16
N THR A 337 -19.26 5.01 2.14
CA THR A 337 -18.81 6.33 2.61
C THR A 337 -18.03 7.02 1.51
N ILE A 338 -17.87 8.33 1.62
CA ILE A 338 -16.92 9.06 0.78
C ILE A 338 -15.51 8.65 1.19
N ARG A 339 -14.80 7.95 0.32
CA ARG A 339 -13.43 7.51 0.59
C ARG A 339 -12.46 8.68 0.55
N CYS A 340 -12.60 9.50 -0.47
CA CYS A 340 -11.86 10.76 -0.60
C CYS A 340 -12.55 11.70 -1.59
N ILE A 341 -12.17 12.96 -1.51
CA ILE A 341 -12.31 13.97 -2.54
C ILE A 341 -10.98 13.92 -3.31
N PRO A 342 -10.89 13.33 -4.51
CA PRO A 342 -9.66 13.27 -5.29
C PRO A 342 -9.06 14.67 -5.50
N PHE A 343 -7.73 14.76 -5.62
CA PHE A 343 -7.10 16.04 -5.94
C PHE A 343 -7.38 16.49 -7.37
N ASP A 344 -7.48 15.54 -8.28
CA ASP A 344 -7.92 15.76 -9.66
C ASP A 344 -9.44 15.93 -9.70
N GLN A 345 -9.91 17.17 -9.79
CA GLN A 345 -11.33 17.50 -9.94
C GLN A 345 -11.63 17.84 -11.40
N PRO A 346 -12.80 17.42 -11.93
CA PRO A 346 -13.18 17.79 -13.28
C PRO A 346 -13.45 19.32 -13.37
N PRO A 347 -13.26 19.92 -14.56
CA PRO A 347 -13.46 21.35 -14.74
C PRO A 347 -14.93 21.77 -14.61
N GLU A 348 -15.85 20.86 -14.89
CA GLU A 348 -17.30 21.10 -14.80
C GLU A 348 -17.88 20.24 -13.68
N MET A 349 -18.77 20.83 -12.88
CA MET A 349 -19.45 20.17 -11.78
C MET A 349 -20.90 19.90 -12.15
N GLU A 350 -21.28 18.62 -12.06
CA GLU A 350 -22.67 18.20 -12.23
C GLU A 350 -23.46 18.31 -10.90
N PRO A 351 -24.80 18.23 -10.95
CA PRO A 351 -25.62 18.23 -9.73
C PRO A 351 -25.26 17.10 -8.76
N CYS A 352 -25.45 17.37 -7.48
CA CYS A 352 -25.26 16.37 -6.43
C CYS A 352 -26.13 15.14 -6.67
N LEU A 353 -25.50 13.97 -6.71
CA LEU A 353 -26.15 12.67 -6.89
C LEU A 353 -27.32 12.42 -5.93
N VAL A 354 -27.29 12.99 -4.71
CA VAL A 354 -28.25 12.71 -3.63
C VAL A 354 -29.43 13.68 -3.61
N CYS A 355 -29.18 14.98 -3.75
CA CYS A 355 -30.20 16.02 -3.57
C CYS A 355 -30.42 16.89 -4.80
N GLY A 356 -29.66 16.72 -5.88
CA GLY A 356 -29.81 17.54 -7.10
C GLY A 356 -29.32 18.99 -6.99
N ALA A 357 -28.86 19.44 -5.82
CA ALA A 357 -28.25 20.76 -5.66
C ALA A 357 -26.92 20.87 -6.43
N PRO A 358 -26.43 22.09 -6.72
CA PRO A 358 -25.14 22.24 -7.39
C PRO A 358 -24.03 21.44 -6.72
N GLY A 359 -23.31 20.61 -7.47
CA GLY A 359 -22.18 19.85 -7.00
C GLY A 359 -20.99 20.74 -6.68
N ARG A 360 -20.32 20.43 -5.60
CA ARG A 360 -19.10 21.15 -5.18
C ARG A 360 -17.85 20.34 -5.42
N TYR A 361 -17.96 19.02 -5.36
CA TYR A 361 -16.85 18.09 -5.51
C TYR A 361 -17.31 16.85 -6.27
N GLN A 362 -16.42 16.27 -7.07
CA GLN A 362 -16.51 14.88 -7.47
C GLN A 362 -15.80 14.03 -6.39
N VAL A 363 -16.44 12.98 -5.90
CA VAL A 363 -15.97 12.17 -4.79
C VAL A 363 -15.98 10.68 -5.12
N ILE A 364 -15.21 9.89 -4.38
CA ILE A 364 -15.22 8.43 -4.49
C ILE A 364 -16.08 7.84 -3.39
N TRP A 365 -17.19 7.20 -3.79
CA TRP A 365 -18.03 6.41 -2.90
C TRP A 365 -17.67 4.93 -2.99
N ALA A 366 -17.44 4.28 -1.85
CA ALA A 366 -17.25 2.83 -1.79
C ALA A 366 -17.52 2.28 -0.39
N ARG A 367 -17.78 0.96 -0.31
CA ARG A 367 -17.71 0.25 0.96
C ARG A 367 -16.26 0.06 1.37
N ALA A 368 -15.99 0.22 2.65
CA ALA A 368 -14.75 -0.21 3.29
C ALA A 368 -14.93 -1.57 3.98
N TYR A 369 -13.81 -2.23 4.30
CA TYR A 369 -13.78 -3.49 5.03
C TYR A 369 -14.20 -3.36 6.49
#